data_38798f1964ba0d00eab6267caca98fce
#
_entry.id   38798f1964ba0d00eab6267caca98fce
#
_cell.length_a   1.000
_cell.length_b   1.000
_cell.length_c   1.000
_cell.angle_alpha   90.00
_cell.angle_beta   90.00
_cell.angle_gamma   90.00
#
_symmetry.space_group_name_H-M   'P 1'
#
loop_
_entity.id
_entity.type
_entity.pdbx_description
1 polymer ?
#
loop_
_entity_poly.entity_id
_entity_poly.type
_entity_poly.pdbx_seq_one_letter_code
_entity_poly.pdbx_strand_id
1 'polypeptide(L)'
;NININNKNWTVMSNDEVSISIIQPNINNKLRYSDSEILERMILLNSMTIKSLSSSPDIILLPEAPLSIPYNELSDTYYSNILKKTPSSTSILTGAFYMDKENIFNSIINISDSNSLYHKKHLVPFGEYLPLRNIFSGLYKFLSLNTYDISAGSSDNSIIVNKFVAHALICYESIFSHDALVRNPNVNFIVNVSNDGWFGNSLAPYQHLDSLVMRSLENQRFSIRSANTGISAIISPFGKIIDYLPYGKMGIINSKIISRTGLTPLAKHGNKILYLMMFIIFICTSIYYNIRIFKR
;
A
#
# COMPACT_ATOMS: atom_id res chain seq x y z
N ASN A 1 15.85 -5.28 -31.09
CA ASN A 1 15.11 -4.49 -30.10
C ASN A 1 13.72 -5.10 -29.95
N ILE A 2 13.54 -5.99 -28.99
CA ILE A 2 12.22 -6.48 -28.61
C ILE A 2 11.57 -5.32 -27.86
N ASN A 3 10.59 -4.69 -28.47
CA ASN A 3 9.85 -3.59 -27.84
C ASN A 3 8.85 -4.18 -26.83
N ILE A 4 9.35 -4.51 -25.64
CA ILE A 4 8.57 -5.12 -24.54
C ILE A 4 7.58 -4.11 -23.96
N ASN A 5 7.80 -2.81 -24.18
CA ASN A 5 7.03 -1.74 -23.56
C ASN A 5 5.59 -1.59 -24.07
N ASN A 6 5.19 -2.27 -25.14
CA ASN A 6 3.85 -2.12 -25.74
C ASN A 6 2.96 -3.34 -25.62
N LYS A 7 3.39 -4.40 -24.93
CA LYS A 7 2.55 -5.60 -24.80
C LYS A 7 1.56 -5.45 -23.65
N ASN A 8 0.29 -5.33 -23.97
CA ASN A 8 -0.78 -5.36 -23.00
C ASN A 8 -1.09 -6.82 -22.58
N TRP A 9 -0.71 -7.18 -21.36
CA TRP A 9 -1.05 -8.46 -20.74
C TRP A 9 -2.38 -8.41 -20.01
N THR A 10 -2.84 -7.23 -19.70
CA THR A 10 -4.08 -6.96 -18.98
C THR A 10 -5.04 -6.18 -19.87
N VAL A 11 -6.33 -6.33 -19.64
CA VAL A 11 -7.37 -5.70 -20.43
C VAL A 11 -7.86 -4.45 -19.72
N MET A 12 -7.92 -3.32 -20.44
CA MET A 12 -8.58 -2.12 -19.95
C MET A 12 -10.10 -2.33 -19.95
N SER A 13 -10.77 -1.91 -18.90
CA SER A 13 -12.22 -1.80 -18.91
C SER A 13 -12.66 -0.42 -19.47
N ASN A 14 -13.95 -0.25 -19.68
CA ASN A 14 -14.52 1.06 -20.02
C ASN A 14 -14.80 1.89 -18.76
N ASP A 15 -14.49 1.37 -17.57
CA ASP A 15 -14.78 2.04 -16.30
C ASP A 15 -13.65 2.99 -15.92
N GLU A 16 -13.97 4.27 -15.97
CA GLU A 16 -13.14 5.34 -15.39
C GLU A 16 -13.48 5.48 -13.90
N VAL A 17 -12.47 5.70 -13.06
CA VAL A 17 -12.58 5.86 -11.62
C VAL A 17 -12.00 7.20 -11.23
N SER A 18 -12.81 8.10 -10.70
CA SER A 18 -12.38 9.38 -10.16
C SER A 18 -11.81 9.22 -8.76
N ILE A 19 -10.61 9.75 -8.51
CA ILE A 19 -9.87 9.52 -7.27
C ILE A 19 -9.42 10.85 -6.67
N SER A 20 -9.60 10.99 -5.37
CA SER A 20 -8.97 12.03 -4.56
C SER A 20 -7.99 11.39 -3.57
N ILE A 21 -6.72 11.76 -3.62
CA ILE A 21 -5.67 11.31 -2.70
C ILE A 21 -5.33 12.45 -1.76
N ILE A 22 -5.37 12.20 -0.46
CA ILE A 22 -5.12 13.19 0.58
C ILE A 22 -3.72 12.95 1.18
N GLN A 23 -2.88 13.99 1.16
CA GLN A 23 -1.59 14.06 1.85
C GLN A 23 -1.67 15.14 2.93
N PRO A 24 -1.91 14.77 4.20
CA PRO A 24 -2.12 15.75 5.25
C PRO A 24 -0.83 16.36 5.80
N ASN A 25 0.31 15.73 5.55
CA ASN A 25 1.62 16.16 6.03
C ASN A 25 1.66 16.38 7.56
N ILE A 26 1.08 15.43 8.29
CA ILE A 26 1.04 15.46 9.75
C ILE A 26 2.41 15.04 10.30
N ASN A 27 2.97 15.82 11.20
CA ASN A 27 4.26 15.52 11.80
C ASN A 27 4.18 14.27 12.69
N ASN A 28 5.13 13.35 12.52
CA ASN A 28 5.19 12.12 13.30
C ASN A 28 5.85 12.38 14.67
N LYS A 29 5.17 11.97 15.73
CA LYS A 29 5.66 11.96 17.10
C LYS A 29 5.41 10.59 17.72
N LEU A 30 6.16 10.25 18.75
CA LEU A 30 5.95 9.01 19.51
C LEU A 30 4.68 9.06 20.37
N ARG A 31 4.30 10.25 20.80
CA ARG A 31 3.07 10.48 21.60
C ARG A 31 2.43 11.80 21.19
N TYR A 32 1.11 11.86 21.27
CA TYR A 32 0.31 13.03 20.98
C TYR A 32 -0.54 13.39 22.20
N SER A 33 -0.70 14.69 22.44
CA SER A 33 -1.71 15.19 23.37
C SER A 33 -3.10 15.09 22.76
N ASP A 34 -4.14 15.13 23.60
CA ASP A 34 -5.53 15.09 23.14
C ASP A 34 -5.85 16.25 22.20
N SER A 35 -5.28 17.44 22.43
CA SER A 35 -5.43 18.61 21.56
C SER A 35 -4.83 18.36 20.18
N GLU A 36 -3.64 17.74 20.08
CA GLU A 36 -3.00 17.41 18.80
C GLU A 36 -3.79 16.33 18.04
N ILE A 37 -4.38 15.38 18.74
CA ILE A 37 -5.27 14.38 18.12
C ILE A 37 -6.51 15.06 17.55
N LEU A 38 -7.13 15.97 18.30
CA LEU A 38 -8.29 16.73 17.83
C LEU A 38 -7.96 17.59 16.61
N GLU A 39 -6.83 18.29 16.61
CA GLU A 39 -6.36 19.08 15.45
C GLU A 39 -6.20 18.21 14.20
N ARG A 40 -5.65 17.01 14.34
CA ARG A 40 -5.51 16.04 13.24
C ARG A 40 -6.86 15.56 12.73
N MET A 41 -7.79 15.25 13.61
CA MET A 41 -9.16 14.87 13.24
C MET A 41 -9.86 15.99 12.46
N ILE A 42 -9.72 17.23 12.90
CA ILE A 42 -10.25 18.41 12.22
C ILE A 42 -9.61 18.59 10.84
N LEU A 43 -8.27 18.49 10.75
CA LEU A 43 -7.53 18.61 9.50
C LEU A 43 -7.98 17.55 8.49
N LEU A 44 -7.97 16.27 8.87
CA LEU A 44 -8.36 15.16 7.99
C LEU A 44 -9.82 15.29 7.54
N ASN A 45 -10.73 15.67 8.45
CA ASN A 45 -12.12 15.93 8.11
C ASN A 45 -12.23 17.06 7.10
N SER A 46 -11.55 18.19 7.32
CA SER A 46 -11.59 19.34 6.42
C SER A 46 -11.07 19.01 5.02
N MET A 47 -9.96 18.26 4.93
CA MET A 47 -9.39 17.82 3.66
C MET A 47 -10.30 16.82 2.94
N THR A 48 -10.91 15.88 3.69
CA THR A 48 -11.87 14.90 3.15
C THR A 48 -13.10 15.63 2.57
N ILE A 49 -13.69 16.56 3.32
CA ILE A 49 -14.84 17.34 2.82
C ILE A 49 -14.44 18.19 1.60
N LYS A 50 -13.25 18.82 1.63
CA LYS A 50 -12.75 19.59 0.48
C LYS A 50 -12.59 18.71 -0.76
N SER A 51 -12.16 17.46 -0.62
CA SER A 51 -11.98 16.55 -1.75
C SER A 51 -13.30 16.18 -2.44
N LEU A 52 -14.43 16.23 -1.74
CA LEU A 52 -15.75 15.96 -2.30
C LEU A 52 -16.16 16.93 -3.43
N SER A 53 -15.55 18.12 -3.50
CA SER A 53 -15.82 19.09 -4.57
C SER A 53 -15.46 18.57 -5.98
N SER A 54 -14.59 17.58 -6.09
CA SER A 54 -14.25 16.92 -7.35
C SER A 54 -15.15 15.72 -7.67
N SER A 55 -16.17 15.43 -6.84
CA SER A 55 -17.07 14.27 -6.97
C SER A 55 -16.34 12.96 -7.18
N PRO A 56 -15.42 12.57 -6.29
CA PRO A 56 -14.61 11.36 -6.47
C PRO A 56 -15.42 10.10 -6.20
N ASP A 57 -15.12 9.03 -6.93
CA ASP A 57 -15.58 7.67 -6.61
C ASP A 57 -14.85 7.11 -5.38
N ILE A 58 -13.58 7.52 -5.22
CA ILE A 58 -12.71 7.04 -4.13
C ILE A 58 -11.93 8.21 -3.52
N ILE A 59 -11.98 8.31 -2.19
CA ILE A 59 -11.08 9.15 -1.40
C ILE A 59 -10.10 8.23 -0.69
N LEU A 60 -8.80 8.49 -0.82
CA LEU A 60 -7.74 7.73 -0.18
C LEU A 60 -6.98 8.58 0.82
N LEU A 61 -7.03 8.18 2.10
CA LEU A 61 -6.24 8.74 3.19
C LEU A 61 -4.98 7.87 3.45
N PRO A 62 -3.93 8.44 4.07
CA PRO A 62 -2.66 7.72 4.29
C PRO A 62 -2.73 6.67 5.40
N GLU A 63 -1.60 6.01 5.64
CA GLU A 63 -1.40 5.03 6.70
C GLU A 63 -1.51 5.68 8.08
N ALA A 64 -2.39 5.14 8.92
CA ALA A 64 -2.56 5.46 10.33
C ALA A 64 -2.39 6.97 10.67
N PRO A 65 -3.13 7.88 10.02
CA PRO A 65 -3.01 9.31 10.29
C PRO A 65 -3.50 9.68 11.70
N LEU A 66 -4.29 8.83 12.31
CA LEU A 66 -4.72 8.90 13.71
C LEU A 66 -4.13 7.72 14.49
N SER A 67 -3.71 7.99 15.73
CA SER A 67 -3.17 6.98 16.64
C SER A 67 -4.24 6.20 17.40
N ILE A 68 -5.50 6.60 17.27
CA ILE A 68 -6.64 5.93 17.91
C ILE A 68 -7.13 4.81 16.97
N PRO A 69 -7.41 3.61 17.51
CA PRO A 69 -7.98 2.52 16.71
C PRO A 69 -9.29 2.90 16.03
N TYR A 70 -9.52 2.38 14.83
CA TYR A 70 -10.74 2.64 14.04
C TYR A 70 -12.01 2.31 14.82
N ASN A 71 -12.02 1.19 15.54
CA ASN A 71 -13.20 0.74 16.31
C ASN A 71 -13.67 1.74 17.36
N GLU A 72 -12.75 2.53 17.93
CA GLU A 72 -13.08 3.55 18.92
C GLU A 72 -13.66 4.83 18.28
N LEU A 73 -13.41 5.03 16.99
CA LEU A 73 -13.81 6.23 16.24
C LEU A 73 -14.96 5.98 15.24
N SER A 74 -15.34 4.72 14.99
CA SER A 74 -16.28 4.32 13.94
C SER A 74 -17.63 5.03 14.07
N ASP A 75 -18.22 4.98 15.26
CA ASP A 75 -19.58 5.48 15.52
C ASP A 75 -19.64 6.99 15.76
N THR A 76 -18.51 7.64 15.91
CA THR A 76 -18.40 9.07 16.20
C THR A 76 -17.79 9.82 15.02
N TYR A 77 -16.46 9.80 14.92
CA TYR A 77 -15.70 10.58 13.95
C TYR A 77 -15.97 10.13 12.51
N TYR A 78 -15.85 8.84 12.21
CA TYR A 78 -16.04 8.34 10.84
C TYR A 78 -17.50 8.40 10.41
N SER A 79 -18.45 8.11 11.31
CA SER A 79 -19.87 8.24 11.00
C SER A 79 -20.25 9.67 10.64
N ASN A 80 -19.65 10.68 11.29
CA ASN A 80 -19.86 12.08 10.97
C ASN A 80 -19.29 12.49 9.59
N ILE A 81 -18.18 11.91 9.16
CA ILE A 81 -17.64 12.07 7.81
C ILE A 81 -18.61 11.46 6.79
N LEU A 82 -19.06 10.23 7.03
CA LEU A 82 -19.96 9.49 6.13
C LEU A 82 -21.30 10.20 5.93
N LYS A 83 -21.87 10.83 6.95
CA LYS A 83 -23.11 11.62 6.82
C LYS A 83 -23.00 12.76 5.80
N LYS A 84 -21.79 13.25 5.53
CA LYS A 84 -21.51 14.34 4.57
C LYS A 84 -21.00 13.81 3.22
N THR A 85 -20.76 12.51 3.11
CA THR A 85 -20.20 11.86 1.93
C THR A 85 -21.32 11.24 1.09
N PRO A 86 -21.37 11.49 -0.23
CA PRO A 86 -22.31 10.82 -1.11
C PRO A 86 -22.13 9.29 -1.05
N SER A 87 -23.23 8.54 -1.14
CA SER A 87 -23.20 7.06 -1.11
C SER A 87 -22.42 6.45 -2.29
N SER A 88 -22.21 7.21 -3.37
CA SER A 88 -21.39 6.81 -4.51
C SER A 88 -19.88 6.88 -4.24
N THR A 89 -19.44 7.58 -3.18
CA THR A 89 -18.05 7.79 -2.85
C THR A 89 -17.61 6.82 -1.75
N SER A 90 -16.61 6.00 -2.01
CA SER A 90 -15.94 5.20 -0.98
C SER A 90 -14.75 5.95 -0.38
N ILE A 91 -14.60 5.86 0.93
CA ILE A 91 -13.44 6.42 1.64
C ILE A 91 -12.59 5.28 2.19
N LEU A 92 -11.34 5.20 1.72
CA LEU A 92 -10.34 4.29 2.22
C LEU A 92 -9.39 5.03 3.16
N THR A 93 -9.13 4.47 4.32
CA THR A 93 -8.14 5.01 5.27
C THR A 93 -7.22 3.94 5.79
N GLY A 94 -5.94 4.27 5.93
CA GLY A 94 -5.08 3.50 6.82
C GLY A 94 -5.46 3.78 8.27
N ALA A 95 -5.57 2.75 9.10
CA ALA A 95 -5.91 2.91 10.52
C ALA A 95 -5.43 1.69 11.32
N PHE A 96 -5.21 1.88 12.61
CA PHE A 96 -5.13 0.74 13.51
C PHE A 96 -6.52 0.15 13.72
N TYR A 97 -6.60 -1.18 13.73
CA TYR A 97 -7.82 -1.92 13.99
C TYR A 97 -7.60 -2.86 15.18
N MET A 98 -8.48 -2.84 16.17
CA MET A 98 -8.37 -3.68 17.34
C MET A 98 -9.39 -4.83 17.29
N ASP A 99 -8.90 -6.08 17.37
CA ASP A 99 -9.74 -7.27 17.53
C ASP A 99 -9.29 -8.02 18.79
N LYS A 100 -10.11 -7.96 19.83
CA LYS A 100 -9.82 -8.49 21.18
C LYS A 100 -8.49 -7.93 21.72
N GLU A 101 -7.44 -8.76 21.78
CA GLU A 101 -6.12 -8.35 22.26
C GLU A 101 -5.15 -8.01 21.12
N ASN A 102 -5.56 -8.20 19.86
CA ASN A 102 -4.71 -7.96 18.71
C ASN A 102 -4.92 -6.56 18.13
N ILE A 103 -3.82 -5.90 17.78
CA ILE A 103 -3.81 -4.63 17.06
C ILE A 103 -3.25 -4.87 15.67
N PHE A 104 -3.99 -4.47 14.65
CA PHE A 104 -3.58 -4.59 13.25
C PHE A 104 -3.37 -3.20 12.63
N ASN A 105 -2.35 -3.07 11.79
CA ASN A 105 -2.24 -1.96 10.85
C ASN A 105 -3.07 -2.31 9.62
N SER A 106 -4.02 -1.47 9.23
CA SER A 106 -5.08 -1.87 8.28
C SER A 106 -5.39 -0.78 7.26
N ILE A 107 -5.87 -1.19 6.08
CA ILE A 107 -6.66 -0.32 5.19
C ILE A 107 -8.12 -0.70 5.38
N ILE A 108 -8.96 0.29 5.66
CA ILE A 108 -10.38 0.11 5.94
C ILE A 108 -11.18 0.95 4.95
N ASN A 109 -12.17 0.34 4.31
CA ASN A 109 -13.20 1.08 3.60
C ASN A 109 -14.24 1.53 4.62
N ILE A 110 -14.19 2.77 5.06
CA ILE A 110 -15.13 3.27 6.09
C ILE A 110 -16.56 3.38 5.58
N SER A 111 -16.78 3.37 4.25
CA SER A 111 -18.10 3.34 3.63
C SER A 111 -18.72 1.92 3.62
N ASP A 112 -17.88 0.89 3.79
CA ASP A 112 -18.25 -0.52 3.97
C ASP A 112 -17.24 -1.18 4.91
N SER A 113 -17.50 -1.14 6.20
CA SER A 113 -16.59 -1.59 7.25
C SER A 113 -16.26 -3.09 7.22
N ASN A 114 -17.01 -3.90 6.45
CA ASN A 114 -16.67 -5.31 6.22
C ASN A 114 -15.54 -5.46 5.18
N SER A 115 -15.25 -4.41 4.42
CA SER A 115 -14.17 -4.39 3.43
C SER A 115 -12.92 -3.78 4.03
N LEU A 116 -12.02 -4.61 4.53
CA LEU A 116 -10.77 -4.22 5.16
C LEU A 116 -9.63 -5.19 4.80
N TYR A 117 -8.40 -4.69 4.93
CA TYR A 117 -7.18 -5.45 4.76
C TYR A 117 -6.24 -5.19 5.94
N HIS A 118 -5.74 -6.23 6.57
CA HIS A 118 -4.71 -6.16 7.62
C HIS A 118 -3.33 -6.42 7.04
N LYS A 119 -2.36 -5.56 7.39
CA LYS A 119 -0.97 -5.68 6.97
C LYS A 119 -0.39 -7.04 7.34
N LYS A 120 0.21 -7.72 6.38
CA LYS A 120 0.83 -9.04 6.56
C LYS A 120 2.32 -8.95 6.82
N HIS A 121 3.02 -8.12 6.07
CA HIS A 121 4.47 -7.97 6.16
C HIS A 121 4.83 -6.81 7.07
N LEU A 122 5.08 -7.14 8.32
CA LEU A 122 5.38 -6.16 9.37
C LEU A 122 6.85 -5.71 9.32
N VAL A 123 7.10 -4.48 9.76
CA VAL A 123 8.44 -3.90 9.86
C VAL A 123 9.12 -4.37 11.15
N PRO A 124 10.23 -5.12 11.08
CA PRO A 124 10.99 -5.50 12.26
C PRO A 124 11.44 -4.25 13.04
N PHE A 125 11.41 -4.32 14.37
CA PHE A 125 11.73 -3.25 15.32
C PHE A 125 10.83 -2.00 15.26
N GLY A 126 10.00 -1.86 14.24
CA GLY A 126 9.02 -0.77 14.12
C GLY A 126 7.62 -1.20 14.54
N GLU A 127 7.17 -2.36 14.08
CA GLU A 127 5.83 -2.88 14.33
C GLU A 127 5.83 -4.12 15.22
N TYR A 128 6.95 -4.82 15.32
CA TYR A 128 7.14 -5.93 16.26
C TYR A 128 8.62 -6.08 16.64
N LEU A 129 8.88 -6.73 17.79
CA LEU A 129 10.24 -7.06 18.23
C LEU A 129 10.56 -8.51 17.88
N PRO A 130 11.52 -8.77 16.95
CA PRO A 130 11.91 -10.13 16.58
C PRO A 130 12.43 -10.90 17.79
N LEU A 131 12.08 -12.20 17.88
CA LEU A 131 12.55 -13.09 18.97
C LEU A 131 12.34 -12.50 20.38
N ARG A 132 11.25 -11.79 20.61
CA ARG A 132 10.94 -11.13 21.90
C ARG A 132 11.13 -12.06 23.10
N ASN A 133 10.71 -13.31 22.98
CA ASN A 133 10.81 -14.30 24.05
C ASN A 133 12.27 -14.61 24.45
N ILE A 134 13.22 -14.52 23.51
CA ILE A 134 14.63 -14.78 23.74
C ILE A 134 15.35 -13.52 24.25
N PHE A 135 15.04 -12.36 23.67
CA PHE A 135 15.75 -11.11 23.93
C PHE A 135 14.97 -10.15 24.84
N SER A 136 13.97 -10.61 25.58
CA SER A 136 13.12 -9.75 26.44
C SER A 136 13.91 -8.91 27.45
N GLY A 137 14.99 -9.48 28.05
CA GLY A 137 15.89 -8.76 28.96
C GLY A 137 16.64 -7.62 28.28
N LEU A 138 17.15 -7.87 27.07
CA LEU A 138 17.87 -6.87 26.27
C LEU A 138 16.93 -5.74 25.84
N TYR A 139 15.73 -6.05 25.40
CA TYR A 139 14.74 -5.06 24.98
C TYR A 139 14.28 -4.18 26.15
N LYS A 140 14.12 -4.73 27.36
CA LYS A 140 13.88 -3.96 28.56
C LYS A 140 15.05 -3.03 28.89
N PHE A 141 16.28 -3.54 28.81
CA PHE A 141 17.50 -2.72 29.03
C PHE A 141 17.62 -1.54 28.06
N LEU A 142 17.27 -1.76 26.78
CA LEU A 142 17.26 -0.74 25.73
C LEU A 142 16.00 0.15 25.74
N SER A 143 15.10 -0.02 26.72
CA SER A 143 13.81 0.69 26.82
C SER A 143 12.95 0.59 25.56
N LEU A 144 13.07 -0.49 24.79
CA LEU A 144 12.28 -0.78 23.62
C LEU A 144 10.94 -1.40 24.03
N ASN A 145 10.03 -0.55 24.47
CA ASN A 145 8.65 -0.92 24.79
C ASN A 145 7.75 -0.59 23.59
N THR A 146 7.66 -1.49 22.63
CA THR A 146 6.69 -1.42 21.55
C THR A 146 5.55 -2.40 21.80
N TYR A 147 4.32 -1.98 21.53
CA TYR A 147 3.23 -2.91 21.36
C TYR A 147 3.45 -3.65 20.05
N ASP A 148 3.40 -4.98 20.08
CA ASP A 148 3.51 -5.76 18.86
C ASP A 148 2.22 -5.62 18.05
N ILE A 149 2.35 -5.20 16.81
CA ILE A 149 1.30 -5.26 15.81
C ILE A 149 1.15 -6.71 15.36
N SER A 150 -0.08 -7.17 15.19
CA SER A 150 -0.37 -8.50 14.70
C SER A 150 -0.39 -8.52 13.17
N ALA A 151 0.17 -9.58 12.58
CA ALA A 151 0.14 -9.77 11.13
C ALA A 151 -1.24 -10.25 10.68
N GLY A 152 -1.74 -9.69 9.59
CA GLY A 152 -2.94 -10.15 8.91
C GLY A 152 -2.72 -11.49 8.18
N SER A 153 -3.82 -12.19 7.87
CA SER A 153 -3.80 -13.49 7.17
C SER A 153 -4.64 -13.48 5.88
N SER A 154 -5.44 -12.45 5.63
CA SER A 154 -6.34 -12.35 4.48
C SER A 154 -5.59 -12.11 3.17
N ASP A 155 -6.26 -12.34 2.04
CA ASP A 155 -5.78 -11.89 0.73
C ASP A 155 -5.64 -10.37 0.71
N ASN A 156 -4.76 -9.86 -0.17
CA ASN A 156 -4.54 -8.42 -0.35
C ASN A 156 -5.71 -7.73 -1.09
N SER A 157 -6.90 -8.32 -1.13
CA SER A 157 -8.05 -7.78 -1.86
C SER A 157 -8.95 -6.98 -0.92
N ILE A 158 -9.30 -5.77 -1.35
CA ILE A 158 -10.29 -4.91 -0.67
C ILE A 158 -11.35 -4.48 -1.69
N ILE A 159 -12.61 -4.52 -1.27
CA ILE A 159 -13.74 -4.12 -2.12
C ILE A 159 -13.94 -2.61 -1.99
N VAL A 160 -14.07 -1.92 -3.11
CA VAL A 160 -14.26 -0.47 -3.18
C VAL A 160 -15.34 -0.17 -4.21
N ASN A 161 -16.56 0.12 -3.78
CA ASN A 161 -17.74 0.19 -4.65
C ASN A 161 -17.88 -1.11 -5.45
N LYS A 162 -17.90 -1.03 -6.78
CA LYS A 162 -17.94 -2.18 -7.70
C LYS A 162 -16.56 -2.76 -8.04
N PHE A 163 -15.49 -2.18 -7.53
CA PHE A 163 -14.12 -2.54 -7.87
C PHE A 163 -13.47 -3.39 -6.79
N VAL A 164 -12.46 -4.16 -7.20
CA VAL A 164 -11.56 -4.88 -6.30
C VAL A 164 -10.19 -4.24 -6.40
N ALA A 165 -9.66 -3.75 -5.30
CA ALA A 165 -8.32 -3.20 -5.22
C ALA A 165 -7.35 -4.19 -4.54
N HIS A 166 -6.09 -4.17 -4.97
CA HIS A 166 -4.99 -4.87 -4.29
C HIS A 166 -4.38 -3.93 -3.26
N ALA A 167 -4.53 -4.26 -1.99
CA ALA A 167 -4.11 -3.44 -0.87
C ALA A 167 -2.66 -3.73 -0.48
N LEU A 168 -1.87 -2.67 -0.30
CA LEU A 168 -0.50 -2.70 0.21
C LEU A 168 -0.32 -1.60 1.25
N ILE A 169 0.26 -1.93 2.38
CA ILE A 169 0.55 -0.95 3.44
C ILE A 169 2.07 -0.74 3.53
N CYS A 170 2.50 0.50 3.21
CA CYS A 170 3.87 0.97 3.43
C CYS A 170 4.91 -0.02 2.88
N TYR A 171 5.71 -0.60 3.75
CA TYR A 171 6.81 -1.54 3.51
C TYR A 171 6.45 -2.72 2.59
N GLU A 172 5.18 -3.14 2.53
CA GLU A 172 4.73 -4.26 1.68
C GLU A 172 4.99 -4.03 0.19
N SER A 173 5.00 -2.78 -0.27
CA SER A 173 5.28 -2.45 -1.67
C SER A 173 6.70 -2.80 -2.12
N ILE A 174 7.64 -3.02 -1.19
CA ILE A 174 9.02 -3.40 -1.48
C ILE A 174 9.09 -4.87 -1.92
N PHE A 175 8.21 -5.72 -1.38
CA PHE A 175 8.22 -7.16 -1.64
C PHE A 175 7.43 -7.51 -2.89
N SER A 176 8.14 -7.84 -3.98
CA SER A 176 7.50 -8.22 -5.25
C SER A 176 6.54 -9.39 -5.10
N HIS A 177 6.90 -10.41 -4.31
CA HIS A 177 6.06 -11.60 -4.12
C HIS A 177 4.70 -11.25 -3.52
N ASP A 178 4.66 -10.40 -2.49
CA ASP A 178 3.44 -10.03 -1.76
C ASP A 178 2.58 -9.03 -2.55
N ALA A 179 3.24 -8.21 -3.37
CA ALA A 179 2.60 -7.23 -4.22
C ALA A 179 2.12 -7.76 -5.58
N LEU A 180 2.33 -9.06 -5.88
CA LEU A 180 1.80 -9.66 -7.10
C LEU A 180 0.29 -9.87 -7.00
N VAL A 181 -0.43 -9.26 -7.92
CA VAL A 181 -1.88 -9.45 -8.08
C VAL A 181 -2.15 -10.86 -8.60
N ARG A 182 -2.71 -11.72 -7.74
CA ARG A 182 -3.03 -13.12 -8.08
C ARG A 182 -4.48 -13.29 -8.55
N ASN A 183 -5.35 -12.39 -8.15
CA ASN A 183 -6.74 -12.38 -8.57
C ASN A 183 -6.90 -11.57 -9.87
N PRO A 184 -7.35 -12.19 -11.00
CA PRO A 184 -7.49 -11.48 -12.27
C PRO A 184 -8.53 -10.36 -12.25
N ASN A 185 -9.46 -10.38 -11.30
CA ASN A 185 -10.52 -9.37 -11.17
C ASN A 185 -10.08 -8.12 -10.41
N VAL A 186 -8.87 -8.10 -9.85
CA VAL A 186 -8.31 -6.87 -9.26
C VAL A 186 -8.18 -5.79 -10.32
N ASN A 187 -8.65 -4.58 -10.01
CA ASN A 187 -8.75 -3.47 -10.95
C ASN A 187 -7.58 -2.51 -10.88
N PHE A 188 -7.07 -2.22 -9.68
CA PHE A 188 -5.95 -1.31 -9.41
C PHE A 188 -5.28 -1.67 -8.08
N ILE A 189 -4.14 -1.05 -7.81
CA ILE A 189 -3.39 -1.21 -6.55
C ILE A 189 -3.64 0.03 -5.68
N VAL A 190 -3.92 -0.18 -4.40
CA VAL A 190 -4.00 0.85 -3.37
C VAL A 190 -2.81 0.71 -2.45
N ASN A 191 -2.07 1.79 -2.25
CA ASN A 191 -0.98 1.83 -1.28
C ASN A 191 -1.17 3.01 -0.32
N VAL A 192 -1.15 2.73 0.98
CA VAL A 192 -1.10 3.76 2.02
C VAL A 192 0.24 3.69 2.73
N SER A 193 0.81 4.84 3.07
CA SER A 193 2.15 4.89 3.66
C SER A 193 2.32 6.04 4.65
N ASN A 194 3.25 5.85 5.57
CA ASN A 194 3.73 6.89 6.46
C ASN A 194 5.27 6.95 6.46
N ASP A 195 5.82 7.66 5.47
CA ASP A 195 7.27 7.77 5.26
C ASP A 195 7.95 8.79 6.19
N GLY A 196 7.19 9.42 7.10
CA GLY A 196 7.74 10.44 8.01
C GLY A 196 8.87 9.95 8.93
N TRP A 197 8.97 8.63 9.13
CA TRP A 197 10.06 8.00 9.90
C TRP A 197 11.42 8.11 9.22
N PHE A 198 11.46 8.24 7.90
CA PHE A 198 12.69 8.29 7.11
C PHE A 198 13.31 9.69 7.05
N GLY A 199 12.62 10.73 7.54
CA GLY A 199 13.06 12.11 7.46
C GLY A 199 13.35 12.56 6.02
N ASN A 200 14.17 13.58 5.86
CA ASN A 200 14.59 14.07 4.55
C ASN A 200 15.75 13.23 3.98
N SER A 201 15.43 12.01 3.56
CA SER A 201 16.40 11.05 3.01
C SER A 201 15.95 10.58 1.61
N LEU A 202 16.71 9.67 0.99
CA LEU A 202 16.34 9.04 -0.26
C LEU A 202 15.24 7.95 -0.11
N ALA A 203 14.98 7.49 1.12
CA ALA A 203 14.10 6.36 1.36
C ALA A 203 12.65 6.58 0.87
N PRO A 204 11.99 7.74 1.04
CA PRO A 204 10.65 7.98 0.47
C PRO A 204 10.61 7.85 -1.06
N TYR A 205 11.69 8.27 -1.74
CA TYR A 205 11.79 8.16 -3.22
C TYR A 205 11.97 6.71 -3.64
N GLN A 206 12.88 5.96 -3.00
CA GLN A 206 13.08 4.52 -3.26
C GLN A 206 11.81 3.71 -2.97
N HIS A 207 11.03 4.13 -1.98
CA HIS A 207 9.76 3.50 -1.64
C HIS A 207 8.71 3.75 -2.75
N LEU A 208 8.67 4.97 -3.31
CA LEU A 208 7.85 5.28 -4.48
C LEU A 208 8.30 4.46 -5.70
N ASP A 209 9.61 4.39 -5.97
CA ASP A 209 10.17 3.60 -7.09
C ASP A 209 9.81 2.12 -6.98
N SER A 210 9.79 1.58 -5.76
CA SER A 210 9.32 0.21 -5.53
C SER A 210 7.87 0.04 -5.98
N LEU A 211 6.99 0.99 -5.68
CA LEU A 211 5.59 0.93 -6.13
C LEU A 211 5.46 1.12 -7.66
N VAL A 212 6.33 1.93 -8.29
CA VAL A 212 6.43 2.03 -9.75
C VAL A 212 6.69 0.66 -10.37
N MET A 213 7.62 -0.12 -9.79
CA MET A 213 7.87 -1.49 -10.22
C MET A 213 6.65 -2.40 -10.02
N ARG A 214 5.90 -2.25 -8.92
CA ARG A 214 4.65 -3.01 -8.70
C ARG A 214 3.61 -2.72 -9.77
N SER A 215 3.46 -1.44 -10.17
CA SER A 215 2.56 -1.06 -11.27
C SER A 215 2.94 -1.75 -12.57
N LEU A 216 4.23 -1.76 -12.93
CA LEU A 216 4.77 -2.42 -14.11
C LEU A 216 4.55 -3.95 -14.09
N GLU A 217 4.91 -4.60 -12.99
CA GLU A 217 4.83 -6.05 -12.81
C GLU A 217 3.40 -6.57 -12.96
N ASN A 218 2.43 -5.81 -12.49
CA ASN A 218 1.02 -6.17 -12.49
C ASN A 218 0.23 -5.55 -13.65
N GLN A 219 0.81 -4.60 -14.38
CA GLN A 219 0.11 -3.74 -15.34
C GLN A 219 -1.19 -3.19 -14.76
N ARG A 220 -1.10 -2.57 -13.58
CA ARG A 220 -2.20 -1.91 -12.88
C ARG A 220 -1.84 -0.47 -12.56
N PHE A 221 -2.85 0.40 -12.55
CA PHE A 221 -2.69 1.68 -11.89
C PHE A 221 -2.41 1.44 -10.41
N SER A 222 -1.49 2.23 -9.84
CA SER A 222 -1.31 2.31 -8.41
C SER A 222 -1.69 3.70 -7.94
N ILE A 223 -2.50 3.76 -6.89
CA ILE A 223 -2.87 4.99 -6.18
C ILE A 223 -2.22 4.94 -4.80
N ARG A 224 -1.38 5.93 -4.50
CA ARG A 224 -0.62 6.00 -3.26
C ARG A 224 -0.97 7.25 -2.48
N SER A 225 -1.41 7.07 -1.24
CA SER A 225 -1.52 8.14 -0.25
C SER A 225 -0.43 7.97 0.79
N ALA A 226 0.41 8.98 0.95
CA ALA A 226 1.42 9.07 2.00
C ALA A 226 1.11 10.22 2.95
N ASN A 227 1.43 10.07 4.24
CA ASN A 227 1.25 11.16 5.19
C ASN A 227 2.22 12.33 4.89
N THR A 228 3.51 12.13 5.13
CA THR A 228 4.58 13.11 4.91
C THR A 228 5.39 12.79 3.64
N GLY A 229 5.28 11.56 3.14
CA GLY A 229 6.01 11.04 1.98
C GLY A 229 5.57 11.64 0.65
N ILE A 230 5.62 10.83 -0.40
CA ILE A 230 5.22 11.21 -1.75
C ILE A 230 3.94 10.47 -2.10
N SER A 231 2.82 11.17 -2.20
CA SER A 231 1.58 10.64 -2.75
C SER A 231 1.62 10.70 -4.28
N ALA A 232 1.11 9.67 -4.95
CA ALA A 232 1.21 9.61 -6.40
C ALA A 232 0.13 8.73 -7.04
N ILE A 233 -0.11 8.98 -8.32
CA ILE A 233 -0.83 8.10 -9.23
C ILE A 233 0.16 7.59 -10.27
N ILE A 234 0.26 6.28 -10.40
CA ILE A 234 1.22 5.61 -11.26
C ILE A 234 0.45 4.79 -12.30
N SER A 235 0.81 4.95 -13.58
CA SER A 235 0.21 4.20 -14.68
C SER A 235 0.60 2.72 -14.67
N PRO A 236 -0.12 1.84 -15.37
CA PRO A 236 0.23 0.43 -15.54
C PRO A 236 1.60 0.18 -16.19
N PHE A 237 2.20 1.22 -16.77
CA PHE A 237 3.51 1.18 -17.42
C PHE A 237 4.58 1.95 -16.65
N GLY A 238 4.35 2.20 -15.35
CA GLY A 238 5.34 2.81 -14.46
C GLY A 238 5.53 4.32 -14.62
N LYS A 239 4.69 5.01 -15.41
CA LYS A 239 4.75 6.47 -15.52
C LYS A 239 4.00 7.08 -14.34
N ILE A 240 4.65 7.96 -13.58
CA ILE A 240 3.99 8.81 -12.59
C ILE A 240 3.15 9.83 -13.36
N ILE A 241 1.83 9.82 -13.15
CA ILE A 241 0.86 10.68 -13.82
C ILE A 241 0.71 11.99 -13.08
N ASP A 242 0.59 11.90 -11.75
CA ASP A 242 0.48 13.04 -10.85
C ASP A 242 1.07 12.69 -9.49
N TYR A 243 1.57 13.69 -8.75
CA TYR A 243 2.16 13.47 -7.45
C TYR A 243 2.17 14.72 -6.57
N LEU A 244 2.20 14.52 -5.26
CA LEU A 244 2.53 15.54 -4.26
C LEU A 244 3.93 15.27 -3.72
N PRO A 245 4.82 16.27 -3.71
CA PRO A 245 6.17 16.08 -3.23
C PRO A 245 6.22 15.85 -1.71
N TYR A 246 7.33 15.26 -1.25
CA TYR A 246 7.62 15.05 0.16
C TYR A 246 7.45 16.33 0.99
N GLY A 247 6.82 16.20 2.17
CA GLY A 247 6.65 17.30 3.12
C GLY A 247 5.66 18.38 2.69
N LYS A 248 4.83 18.15 1.69
CA LYS A 248 3.79 19.09 1.26
C LYS A 248 2.41 18.56 1.61
N MET A 249 1.56 19.43 2.12
CA MET A 249 0.14 19.15 2.31
C MET A 249 -0.61 19.41 1.01
N GLY A 250 -1.55 18.50 0.64
CA GLY A 250 -2.36 18.71 -0.58
C GLY A 250 -3.33 17.58 -0.87
N ILE A 251 -4.05 17.74 -1.98
CA ILE A 251 -5.01 16.78 -2.52
C ILE A 251 -4.69 16.61 -4.00
N ILE A 252 -4.54 15.37 -4.46
CA ILE A 252 -4.49 15.02 -5.88
C ILE A 252 -5.90 14.60 -6.30
N ASN A 253 -6.43 15.22 -7.35
CA ASN A 253 -7.68 14.81 -8.00
C ASN A 253 -7.35 14.33 -9.41
N SER A 254 -7.64 13.08 -9.71
CA SER A 254 -7.31 12.48 -11.00
C SER A 254 -8.27 11.33 -11.33
N LYS A 255 -8.07 10.75 -12.50
CA LYS A 255 -8.85 9.61 -12.98
C LYS A 255 -7.93 8.49 -13.40
N ILE A 256 -8.34 7.27 -13.13
CA ILE A 256 -7.68 6.06 -13.62
C ILE A 256 -8.68 5.21 -14.40
N ILE A 257 -8.16 4.31 -15.22
CA ILE A 257 -8.97 3.32 -15.94
C ILE A 257 -8.74 1.97 -15.31
N SER A 258 -9.80 1.29 -14.91
CA SER A 258 -9.70 -0.03 -14.30
C SER A 258 -9.17 -1.06 -15.31
N ARG A 259 -8.46 -2.09 -14.82
CA ARG A 259 -7.89 -3.16 -15.66
C ARG A 259 -8.16 -4.50 -15.02
N THR A 260 -8.22 -5.57 -15.84
CA THR A 260 -8.39 -6.95 -15.40
C THR A 260 -7.41 -7.88 -16.08
N GLY A 261 -7.33 -9.14 -15.66
CA GLY A 261 -6.40 -10.15 -16.18
C GLY A 261 -5.09 -10.21 -15.41
N LEU A 262 -4.13 -11.01 -15.85
CA LEU A 262 -2.85 -11.23 -15.16
C LEU A 262 -1.67 -11.10 -16.12
N THR A 263 -0.59 -10.49 -15.67
CA THR A 263 0.69 -10.55 -16.37
C THR A 263 1.31 -11.94 -16.25
N PRO A 264 2.26 -12.34 -17.11
CA PRO A 264 2.99 -13.60 -16.95
C PRO A 264 3.69 -13.71 -15.60
N LEU A 265 4.25 -12.61 -15.08
CA LEU A 265 4.88 -12.59 -13.77
C LEU A 265 3.85 -12.81 -12.64
N ALA A 266 2.70 -12.15 -12.71
CA ALA A 266 1.62 -12.32 -11.75
C ALA A 266 1.06 -13.75 -11.76
N LYS A 267 0.99 -14.39 -12.95
CA LYS A 267 0.48 -15.76 -13.13
C LYS A 267 1.47 -16.83 -12.67
N HIS A 268 2.75 -16.69 -13.03
CA HIS A 268 3.76 -17.74 -12.84
C HIS A 268 4.77 -17.44 -11.74
N GLY A 269 4.84 -16.18 -11.26
CA GLY A 269 5.88 -15.74 -10.32
C GLY A 269 7.27 -15.93 -10.93
N ASN A 270 8.25 -16.21 -10.10
CA ASN A 270 9.63 -16.42 -10.50
C ASN A 270 9.92 -17.82 -11.08
N LYS A 271 8.91 -18.68 -11.27
CA LYS A 271 9.10 -20.06 -11.75
C LYS A 271 9.83 -20.13 -13.09
N ILE A 272 9.51 -19.21 -14.01
CA ILE A 272 10.14 -19.13 -15.33
C ILE A 272 11.64 -18.78 -15.18
N LEU A 273 11.97 -17.83 -14.31
CA LEU A 273 13.34 -17.43 -14.02
C LEU A 273 14.14 -18.59 -13.44
N TYR A 274 13.59 -19.31 -12.45
CA TYR A 274 14.24 -20.47 -11.85
C TYR A 274 14.46 -21.60 -12.87
N LEU A 275 13.48 -21.83 -13.75
CA LEU A 275 13.65 -22.80 -14.84
C LEU A 275 14.78 -22.41 -15.79
N MET A 276 14.86 -21.14 -16.19
CA MET A 276 15.93 -20.63 -17.03
C MET A 276 17.31 -20.78 -16.34
N MET A 277 17.42 -20.41 -15.07
CA MET A 277 18.65 -20.59 -14.30
C MET A 277 19.06 -22.05 -14.22
N PHE A 278 18.11 -22.97 -14.02
CA PHE A 278 18.37 -24.40 -13.99
C PHE A 278 18.87 -24.93 -15.33
N ILE A 279 18.26 -24.51 -16.45
CA ILE A 279 18.73 -24.87 -17.80
C ILE A 279 20.16 -24.36 -18.05
N ILE A 280 20.45 -23.11 -17.71
CA ILE A 280 21.80 -22.54 -17.84
C ILE A 280 22.80 -23.35 -17.03
N PHE A 281 22.44 -23.71 -15.78
CA PHE A 281 23.29 -24.54 -14.92
C PHE A 281 23.58 -25.89 -15.55
N ILE A 282 22.58 -26.59 -16.08
CA ILE A 282 22.76 -27.86 -16.79
C ILE A 282 23.68 -27.72 -18.00
N CYS A 283 23.40 -26.71 -18.85
CA CYS A 283 24.20 -26.49 -20.07
C CYS A 283 25.68 -26.21 -19.73
N THR A 284 25.93 -25.39 -18.72
CA THR A 284 27.29 -25.06 -18.28
C THR A 284 27.99 -26.31 -17.68
N SER A 285 27.28 -27.10 -16.90
CA SER A 285 27.81 -28.35 -16.34
C SER A 285 28.18 -29.38 -17.42
N ILE A 286 27.30 -29.56 -18.42
CA ILE A 286 27.58 -30.45 -19.56
C ILE A 286 28.78 -29.94 -20.35
N TYR A 287 28.81 -28.63 -20.67
CA TYR A 287 29.94 -28.02 -21.38
C TYR A 287 31.27 -28.23 -20.65
N TYR A 288 31.29 -28.05 -19.33
CA TYR A 288 32.47 -28.22 -18.51
C TYR A 288 32.97 -29.70 -18.51
N ASN A 289 32.06 -30.65 -18.37
CA ASN A 289 32.39 -32.07 -18.40
C ASN A 289 32.95 -32.49 -19.77
N ILE A 290 32.34 -32.04 -20.89
CA ILE A 290 32.85 -32.33 -22.24
C ILE A 290 34.29 -31.79 -22.42
N ARG A 291 34.59 -30.64 -21.83
CA ARG A 291 35.91 -30.01 -21.93
C ARG A 291 36.97 -30.74 -21.11
N ILE A 292 36.61 -31.33 -19.97
CA ILE A 292 37.51 -32.14 -19.15
C ILE A 292 37.85 -33.45 -19.88
N PHE A 293 36.86 -34.12 -20.49
CA PHE A 293 37.06 -35.37 -21.21
C PHE A 293 37.83 -35.21 -22.54
N LYS A 294 38.00 -33.99 -23.04
CA LYS A 294 38.80 -33.71 -24.26
C LYS A 294 40.25 -33.30 -23.96
N ARG A 295 40.63 -33.20 -22.71
CA ARG A 295 41.99 -33.01 -22.25
C ARG A 295 42.58 -34.34 -21.72
#